data_c16dbfe2043f2131f61f0e0dc18cffaa
#
_entry.id   c16dbfe2043f2131f61f0e0dc18cffaa
#
_cell.length_a   1.000
_cell.length_b   1.000
_cell.length_c   1.000
_cell.angle_alpha   90.00
_cell.angle_beta   90.00
_cell.angle_gamma   90.00
#
_symmetry.space_group_name_H-M   'P 1'
#
loop_
_entity.id
_entity.type
_entity.pdbx_description
1 polymer ?
#
loop_
_entity_poly.entity_id
_entity_poly.type
_entity_poly.pdbx_seq_one_letter_code
_entity_poly.pdbx_strand_id
1 'polypeptide(L)'
;VVSTVVKDYDRTFGVEIIDKTSNAIEKKHFSLKSNTITIKAGETRADVLVHGYYDNIEDTDSLGFTLQLVMNDNLVMPLYGKQAKVVLMKSCPFDMNNFTGYCVLSSMFLQKYGMNGYNRLVYTEKHPTMENTIICRNWLTDGYDVTMTFNADDPLYPIVTMEKNQVASDQGSFFGTIYGEWGDKLMVTSSNLVDSIFYPCGSYLYIWTEISVEEYGVVGHFYNVMEWVSDEEAERIMREGF
;
A
#
# COMPACT_ATOMS: atom_id res chain seq x y z
N VAL A 1 15.80 23.75 1.54
CA VAL A 1 15.67 25.21 1.66
C VAL A 1 16.06 25.84 0.34
N VAL A 2 15.24 26.74 -0.19
CA VAL A 2 15.46 27.40 -1.47
C VAL A 2 15.44 28.92 -1.26
N SER A 3 16.36 29.63 -1.93
CA SER A 3 16.43 31.10 -2.00
C SER A 3 16.13 31.56 -3.41
N THR A 4 15.36 32.61 -3.56
CA THR A 4 15.06 33.24 -4.86
C THR A 4 16.19 34.14 -5.36
N VAL A 5 17.24 34.35 -4.56
CA VAL A 5 18.34 35.26 -4.87
C VAL A 5 19.68 34.56 -4.67
N VAL A 6 20.55 34.64 -5.67
CA VAL A 6 21.97 34.27 -5.56
C VAL A 6 22.72 35.35 -4.79
N LYS A 7 23.60 34.95 -3.88
CA LYS A 7 24.52 35.86 -3.19
C LYS A 7 25.96 35.37 -3.36
N ASP A 8 26.89 36.26 -3.21
CA ASP A 8 28.33 36.03 -3.30
C ASP A 8 28.98 35.64 -1.95
N TYR A 9 28.14 35.39 -0.94
CA TYR A 9 28.53 34.97 0.40
C TYR A 9 27.62 33.81 0.93
N ASP A 10 28.14 33.05 1.87
CA ASP A 10 27.43 31.97 2.54
C ASP A 10 26.31 32.54 3.43
N ARG A 11 25.13 31.88 3.42
CA ARG A 11 23.96 32.25 4.23
C ARG A 11 23.58 31.06 5.11
N THR A 12 23.76 31.20 6.41
CA THR A 12 23.47 30.17 7.39
C THR A 12 22.20 30.51 8.16
N PHE A 13 21.32 29.52 8.32
CA PHE A 13 20.06 29.60 9.04
C PHE A 13 20.00 28.50 10.08
N GLY A 14 19.37 28.77 11.23
CA GLY A 14 19.04 27.74 12.18
C GLY A 14 17.89 26.84 11.70
N VAL A 15 17.87 25.60 12.18
CA VAL A 15 16.77 24.66 11.96
C VAL A 15 16.33 24.15 13.34
N GLU A 16 15.05 24.26 13.64
CA GLU A 16 14.46 23.78 14.89
C GLU A 16 13.26 22.86 14.64
N ILE A 17 12.97 22.00 15.60
CA ILE A 17 11.80 21.12 15.59
C ILE A 17 10.69 21.79 16.40
N ILE A 18 9.47 21.80 15.85
CA ILE A 18 8.29 22.30 16.54
C ILE A 18 7.61 21.17 17.31
N ASP A 19 7.85 21.06 18.61
CA ASP A 19 7.35 19.97 19.45
C ASP A 19 5.82 19.83 19.45
N LYS A 20 5.09 20.94 19.43
CA LYS A 20 3.61 20.94 19.49
C LYS A 20 2.93 20.23 18.32
N THR A 21 3.63 20.07 17.20
CA THR A 21 3.11 19.45 15.98
C THR A 21 3.86 18.17 15.61
N SER A 22 4.69 17.67 16.56
CA SER A 22 5.55 16.50 16.37
C SER A 22 5.13 15.39 17.31
N ASN A 23 4.91 14.20 16.78
CA ASN A 23 4.79 12.96 17.55
C ASN A 23 6.03 12.06 17.39
N ALA A 24 6.88 12.34 16.41
CA ALA A 24 8.21 11.76 16.31
C ALA A 24 9.16 12.43 17.31
N ILE A 25 9.97 11.62 17.99
CA ILE A 25 10.91 12.08 19.05
C ILE A 25 12.32 12.03 18.48
N GLU A 26 13.02 13.18 18.51
CA GLU A 26 14.44 13.24 18.14
C GLU A 26 15.28 12.31 19.02
N LYS A 27 16.31 11.70 18.45
CA LYS A 27 17.20 10.68 19.06
C LYS A 27 16.53 9.33 19.36
N LYS A 28 15.20 9.22 19.26
CA LYS A 28 14.48 7.96 19.33
C LYS A 28 14.07 7.49 17.94
N HIS A 29 13.38 8.32 17.17
CA HIS A 29 12.83 7.95 15.88
C HIS A 29 13.64 8.50 14.70
N PHE A 30 14.37 9.61 14.94
CA PHE A 30 15.21 10.26 13.94
C PHE A 30 16.29 11.11 14.56
N SER A 31 17.24 11.57 13.75
CA SER A 31 18.17 12.65 14.10
C SER A 31 18.35 13.61 12.94
N LEU A 32 18.61 14.86 13.25
CA LEU A 32 19.12 15.84 12.29
C LEU A 32 20.63 15.75 12.23
N LYS A 33 21.20 15.78 11.01
CA LYS A 33 22.66 15.84 10.84
C LYS A 33 23.24 17.14 11.37
N SER A 34 22.48 18.24 11.32
CA SER A 34 22.84 19.56 11.84
C SER A 34 21.57 20.33 12.17
N ASN A 35 21.66 21.19 13.20
CA ASN A 35 20.63 22.18 13.53
C ASN A 35 20.83 23.52 12.80
N THR A 36 21.72 23.54 11.82
CA THR A 36 21.93 24.69 10.92
C THR A 36 22.05 24.23 9.49
N ILE A 37 21.67 25.11 8.57
CA ILE A 37 21.78 24.89 7.12
C ILE A 37 22.45 26.08 6.47
N THR A 38 23.37 25.84 5.55
CA THR A 38 24.11 26.88 4.84
C THR A 38 23.89 26.77 3.34
N ILE A 39 23.30 27.81 2.75
CA ILE A 39 23.30 28.01 1.29
C ILE A 39 24.62 28.68 0.96
N LYS A 40 25.46 28.01 0.19
CA LYS A 40 26.79 28.49 -0.17
C LYS A 40 26.74 29.69 -1.12
N ALA A 41 27.84 30.46 -1.16
CA ALA A 41 28.01 31.51 -2.13
C ALA A 41 27.82 30.97 -3.54
N GLY A 42 27.05 31.67 -4.35
CA GLY A 42 26.72 31.28 -5.73
C GLY A 42 25.56 30.27 -5.84
N GLU A 43 25.09 29.68 -4.72
CA GLU A 43 24.01 28.70 -4.71
C GLU A 43 22.66 29.31 -4.30
N THR A 44 21.58 28.61 -4.64
CA THR A 44 20.20 28.98 -4.27
C THR A 44 19.52 27.92 -3.42
N ARG A 45 20.18 26.77 -3.17
CA ARG A 45 19.59 25.64 -2.47
C ARG A 45 20.54 25.05 -1.43
N ALA A 46 19.97 24.54 -0.35
CA ALA A 46 20.64 23.64 0.58
C ALA A 46 19.63 22.68 1.21
N ASP A 47 20.08 21.47 1.56
CA ASP A 47 19.24 20.40 2.04
C ASP A 47 19.44 20.14 3.53
N VAL A 48 18.34 20.02 4.28
CA VAL A 48 18.35 19.52 5.66
C VAL A 48 18.35 17.99 5.58
N LEU A 49 19.37 17.35 6.19
CA LEU A 49 19.48 15.90 6.19
C LEU A 49 18.88 15.34 7.48
N VAL A 50 17.91 14.47 7.32
CA VAL A 50 17.25 13.70 8.37
C VAL A 50 17.65 12.24 8.24
N HIS A 51 18.04 11.62 9.35
CA HIS A 51 18.28 10.18 9.44
C HIS A 51 17.18 9.53 10.29
N GLY A 52 16.39 8.63 9.71
CA GLY A 52 15.38 7.83 10.41
C GLY A 52 16.01 6.59 11.06
N TYR A 53 15.55 6.23 12.25
CA TYR A 53 15.96 5.00 12.95
C TYR A 53 14.91 3.93 12.72
N TYR A 54 15.13 3.12 11.70
CA TYR A 54 14.20 2.09 11.20
C TYR A 54 13.66 1.17 12.31
N ASP A 55 14.55 0.65 13.16
CA ASP A 55 14.19 -0.32 14.20
C ASP A 55 13.34 0.28 15.33
N ASN A 56 13.29 1.60 15.42
CA ASN A 56 12.54 2.32 16.45
C ASN A 56 11.17 2.84 15.95
N ILE A 57 10.80 2.51 14.71
CA ILE A 57 9.50 2.88 14.10
C ILE A 57 8.69 1.60 14.02
N GLU A 58 7.51 1.59 14.62
CA GLU A 58 6.57 0.46 14.54
C GLU A 58 5.93 0.41 13.15
N ASP A 59 5.53 -0.79 12.69
CA ASP A 59 4.99 -0.99 11.34
C ASP A 59 3.69 -0.22 11.08
N THR A 60 2.94 0.06 12.15
CA THR A 60 1.67 0.79 12.11
C THR A 60 1.80 2.28 12.43
N ASP A 61 3.00 2.74 12.82
CA ASP A 61 3.21 4.11 13.26
C ASP A 61 3.26 5.07 12.06
N SER A 62 2.46 6.13 12.17
CA SER A 62 2.60 7.33 11.34
C SER A 62 3.21 8.44 12.18
N LEU A 63 4.53 8.47 12.20
CA LEU A 63 5.29 9.46 12.95
C LEU A 63 5.56 10.70 12.10
N GLY A 64 5.47 11.86 12.69
CA GLY A 64 5.75 13.10 11.99
C GLY A 64 6.35 14.17 12.89
N PHE A 65 7.09 15.07 12.28
CA PHE A 65 7.60 16.28 12.93
C PHE A 65 7.63 17.46 11.96
N THR A 66 7.65 18.64 12.54
CA THR A 66 7.71 19.86 11.76
C THR A 66 9.07 20.54 11.98
N LEU A 67 9.77 20.76 10.89
CA LEU A 67 10.98 21.60 10.86
C LEU A 67 10.61 23.04 10.61
N GLN A 68 11.29 23.97 11.30
CA GLN A 68 11.19 25.39 11.08
C GLN A 68 12.57 26.02 10.87
N LEU A 69 12.66 26.91 9.89
CA LEU A 69 13.83 27.77 9.72
C LEU A 69 13.79 28.90 10.75
N VAL A 70 14.88 29.06 11.49
CA VAL A 70 15.11 30.20 12.39
C VAL A 70 15.73 31.30 11.55
N MET A 71 14.93 32.31 11.22
CA MET A 71 15.34 33.42 10.36
C MET A 71 14.56 34.68 10.73
N ASN A 72 15.07 35.82 10.28
CA ASN A 72 14.36 37.09 10.43
C ASN A 72 13.06 37.07 9.59
N ASP A 73 11.94 37.49 10.18
CA ASP A 73 10.62 37.46 9.54
C ASP A 73 10.57 38.28 8.24
N ASN A 74 11.42 39.30 8.10
CA ASN A 74 11.54 40.10 6.87
C ASN A 74 12.15 39.31 5.69
N LEU A 75 12.70 38.12 5.93
CA LEU A 75 13.26 37.26 4.90
C LEU A 75 12.30 36.15 4.46
N VAL A 76 11.17 36.02 5.11
CA VAL A 76 10.16 34.98 4.81
C VAL A 76 9.29 35.45 3.67
N MET A 77 9.20 34.64 2.61
CA MET A 77 8.23 34.84 1.54
C MET A 77 6.88 34.28 1.99
N PRO A 78 5.83 35.10 2.09
CA PRO A 78 4.53 34.63 2.64
C PRO A 78 3.94 33.43 1.90
N LEU A 79 4.28 33.28 0.61
CA LEU A 79 3.74 32.21 -0.23
C LEU A 79 4.32 30.81 0.11
N TYR A 80 5.58 30.74 0.58
CA TYR A 80 6.27 29.45 0.78
C TYR A 80 6.47 29.09 2.24
N GLY A 81 6.29 30.01 3.16
CA GLY A 81 6.47 29.81 4.60
C GLY A 81 7.91 29.50 5.00
N LYS A 82 8.07 29.13 6.27
CA LYS A 82 9.36 28.75 6.88
C LYS A 82 9.33 27.38 7.54
N GLN A 83 8.29 26.60 7.33
CA GLN A 83 8.07 25.29 7.96
C GLN A 83 7.92 24.21 6.90
N ALA A 84 8.36 23.00 7.26
CA ALA A 84 8.16 21.78 6.47
C ALA A 84 7.77 20.63 7.41
N LYS A 85 6.70 19.91 7.07
CA LYS A 85 6.32 18.68 7.75
C LYS A 85 7.09 17.50 7.15
N VAL A 86 7.70 16.71 8.01
CA VAL A 86 8.36 15.44 7.67
C VAL A 86 7.53 14.31 8.26
N VAL A 87 7.25 13.30 7.47
CA VAL A 87 6.59 12.07 7.89
C VAL A 87 7.60 10.94 7.83
N LEU A 88 7.67 10.17 8.91
CA LEU A 88 8.47 8.96 9.01
C LEU A 88 7.53 7.77 8.99
N MET A 89 7.73 6.89 8.04
CA MET A 89 6.98 5.64 7.91
C MET A 89 7.97 4.51 7.72
N LYS A 90 7.69 3.36 8.34
CA LYS A 90 8.46 2.16 8.10
C LYS A 90 8.03 1.55 6.76
N SER A 91 9.01 1.18 5.97
CA SER A 91 8.80 0.50 4.70
C SER A 91 9.74 -0.70 4.64
N CYS A 92 9.19 -1.89 4.44
CA CYS A 92 9.98 -3.11 4.25
C CYS A 92 10.32 -3.28 2.77
N PRO A 93 11.50 -3.82 2.46
CA PRO A 93 11.78 -4.24 1.10
C PRO A 93 10.71 -5.22 0.60
N PHE A 94 10.26 -5.04 -0.63
CA PHE A 94 9.33 -5.97 -1.24
C PHE A 94 10.01 -7.33 -1.48
N ASP A 95 9.42 -8.39 -0.92
CA ASP A 95 9.80 -9.76 -1.19
C ASP A 95 8.55 -10.55 -1.59
N MET A 96 8.54 -11.03 -2.83
CA MET A 96 7.45 -11.84 -3.37
C MET A 96 7.19 -13.12 -2.56
N ASN A 97 8.17 -13.64 -1.83
CA ASN A 97 8.00 -14.83 -1.00
C ASN A 97 6.98 -14.59 0.13
N ASN A 98 6.83 -13.34 0.59
CA ASN A 98 5.85 -12.97 1.62
C ASN A 98 4.40 -13.05 1.12
N PHE A 99 4.21 -13.21 -0.18
CA PHE A 99 2.90 -13.24 -0.84
C PHE A 99 2.64 -14.58 -1.55
N THR A 100 3.32 -15.65 -1.12
CA THR A 100 3.13 -17.02 -1.61
C THR A 100 2.82 -17.97 -0.48
N GLY A 101 2.06 -19.03 -0.78
CA GLY A 101 1.59 -20.00 0.21
C GLY A 101 0.10 -19.86 0.51
N TYR A 102 -0.30 -20.34 1.67
CA TYR A 102 -1.69 -20.25 2.10
C TYR A 102 -2.08 -18.83 2.49
N CYS A 103 -3.27 -18.44 2.06
CA CYS A 103 -3.80 -17.11 2.28
C CYS A 103 -5.28 -17.16 2.62
N VAL A 104 -5.68 -16.39 3.64
CA VAL A 104 -7.09 -16.17 3.97
C VAL A 104 -7.59 -15.01 3.11
N LEU A 105 -8.51 -15.31 2.22
CA LEU A 105 -9.28 -14.34 1.45
C LEU A 105 -10.56 -14.01 2.20
N SER A 106 -10.68 -12.76 2.67
CA SER A 106 -11.92 -12.19 3.20
C SER A 106 -12.56 -11.30 2.13
N SER A 107 -13.74 -11.64 1.65
CA SER A 107 -14.36 -10.99 0.49
C SER A 107 -15.76 -10.47 0.76
N MET A 108 -15.99 -9.18 0.49
CA MET A 108 -17.34 -8.60 0.55
C MET A 108 -18.27 -9.18 -0.51
N PHE A 109 -17.74 -9.66 -1.63
CA PHE A 109 -18.53 -10.38 -2.63
C PHE A 109 -19.05 -11.70 -2.04
N LEU A 110 -18.18 -12.51 -1.43
CA LEU A 110 -18.56 -13.76 -0.76
C LEU A 110 -19.51 -13.51 0.41
N GLN A 111 -19.33 -12.42 1.16
CA GLN A 111 -20.25 -12.04 2.23
C GLN A 111 -21.68 -11.78 1.72
N LYS A 112 -21.78 -11.16 0.55
CA LYS A 112 -23.07 -10.78 -0.01
C LYS A 112 -23.75 -11.91 -0.80
N TYR A 113 -22.99 -12.71 -1.52
CA TYR A 113 -23.48 -13.67 -2.50
C TYR A 113 -22.99 -15.10 -2.26
N GLY A 114 -21.99 -15.30 -1.42
CA GLY A 114 -21.45 -16.62 -1.09
C GLY A 114 -22.38 -17.41 -0.15
N MET A 115 -22.43 -18.74 -0.30
CA MET A 115 -23.23 -19.61 0.55
C MET A 115 -22.48 -20.08 1.82
N ASN A 116 -21.13 -20.01 1.82
CA ASN A 116 -20.26 -20.61 2.85
C ASN A 116 -19.49 -19.57 3.70
N GLY A 117 -20.05 -18.38 3.86
CA GLY A 117 -19.39 -17.30 4.61
C GLY A 117 -18.54 -16.39 3.73
N TYR A 118 -17.84 -15.45 4.36
CA TYR A 118 -17.06 -14.41 3.66
C TYR A 118 -15.57 -14.71 3.59
N ASN A 119 -15.09 -15.74 4.29
CA ASN A 119 -13.70 -16.17 4.27
C ASN A 119 -13.50 -17.40 3.42
N ARG A 120 -12.35 -17.46 2.77
CA ARG A 120 -11.91 -18.61 2.00
C ARG A 120 -10.41 -18.80 2.18
N LEU A 121 -9.97 -20.04 2.41
CA LEU A 121 -8.56 -20.39 2.36
C LEU A 121 -8.20 -20.66 0.90
N VAL A 122 -7.26 -19.88 0.37
CA VAL A 122 -6.73 -19.99 -1.00
C VAL A 122 -5.24 -20.25 -0.94
N TYR A 123 -4.66 -20.67 -2.06
CA TYR A 123 -3.22 -20.88 -2.18
C TYR A 123 -2.66 -19.99 -3.28
N THR A 124 -1.53 -19.35 -3.02
CA THR A 124 -0.86 -18.47 -3.98
C THR A 124 0.55 -18.97 -4.30
N GLU A 125 0.94 -18.82 -5.55
CA GLU A 125 2.30 -19.16 -6.02
C GLU A 125 2.80 -18.13 -7.01
N LYS A 126 4.13 -18.05 -7.19
CA LYS A 126 4.73 -17.15 -8.18
C LYS A 126 4.32 -17.57 -9.58
N HIS A 127 3.99 -16.57 -10.40
CA HIS A 127 3.73 -16.83 -11.82
C HIS A 127 5.04 -17.27 -12.51
N PRO A 128 5.02 -18.36 -13.32
CA PRO A 128 6.23 -18.96 -13.86
C PRO A 128 7.00 -18.06 -14.86
N THR A 129 6.35 -17.08 -15.47
CA THR A 129 6.93 -16.26 -16.53
C THR A 129 6.70 -14.75 -16.36
N MET A 130 5.74 -14.34 -15.51
CA MET A 130 5.46 -12.92 -15.27
C MET A 130 6.14 -12.49 -13.97
N GLU A 131 6.99 -11.48 -14.08
CA GLU A 131 7.69 -10.90 -12.93
C GLU A 131 6.70 -10.22 -11.99
N ASN A 132 7.01 -10.25 -10.70
CA ASN A 132 6.19 -9.63 -9.64
C ASN A 132 4.71 -10.04 -9.69
N THR A 133 4.41 -11.24 -10.15
CA THR A 133 3.05 -11.73 -10.32
C THR A 133 2.85 -13.03 -9.57
N ILE A 134 1.70 -13.16 -8.90
CA ILE A 134 1.25 -14.41 -8.30
C ILE A 134 0.04 -14.97 -9.06
N ILE A 135 -0.10 -16.28 -8.98
CA ILE A 135 -1.34 -16.99 -9.31
C ILE A 135 -2.03 -17.30 -7.99
N CYS A 136 -3.26 -16.84 -7.80
CA CYS A 136 -4.11 -17.22 -6.70
C CYS A 136 -5.04 -18.34 -7.17
N ARG A 137 -4.83 -19.53 -6.60
CA ARG A 137 -5.59 -20.72 -6.93
C ARG A 137 -6.96 -20.67 -6.26
N ASN A 138 -8.00 -21.02 -7.02
CA ASN A 138 -9.36 -21.14 -6.51
C ASN A 138 -9.89 -19.85 -5.86
N TRP A 139 -9.74 -18.71 -6.52
CA TRP A 139 -10.07 -17.37 -5.98
C TRP A 139 -11.46 -17.30 -5.33
N LEU A 140 -12.53 -17.33 -6.09
CA LEU A 140 -13.90 -17.33 -5.55
C LEU A 140 -14.51 -18.72 -5.51
N THR A 141 -14.13 -19.57 -6.43
CA THR A 141 -14.67 -20.92 -6.62
C THR A 141 -13.56 -21.87 -7.03
N ASP A 142 -13.68 -23.15 -6.67
CA ASP A 142 -12.70 -24.16 -7.05
C ASP A 142 -12.61 -24.29 -8.57
N GLY A 143 -11.37 -24.41 -9.07
CA GLY A 143 -11.08 -24.52 -10.48
C GLY A 143 -10.91 -23.18 -11.22
N TYR A 144 -11.09 -22.04 -10.55
CA TYR A 144 -10.90 -20.72 -11.13
C TYR A 144 -9.78 -19.97 -10.44
N ASP A 145 -8.70 -19.81 -11.18
CA ASP A 145 -7.48 -19.12 -10.72
C ASP A 145 -7.45 -17.70 -11.27
N VAL A 146 -6.84 -16.78 -10.52
CA VAL A 146 -6.61 -15.41 -10.96
C VAL A 146 -5.15 -15.01 -10.75
N THR A 147 -4.69 -14.04 -11.52
CA THR A 147 -3.34 -13.46 -11.39
C THR A 147 -3.40 -12.06 -10.80
N MET A 148 -2.38 -11.73 -10.02
CA MET A 148 -2.20 -10.42 -9.42
C MET A 148 -0.75 -9.98 -9.58
N THR A 149 -0.54 -8.76 -10.04
CA THR A 149 0.78 -8.16 -10.25
C THR A 149 1.04 -7.07 -9.24
N PHE A 150 2.21 -7.13 -8.60
CA PHE A 150 2.66 -6.20 -7.57
C PHE A 150 3.59 -5.16 -8.18
N ASN A 151 3.37 -3.90 -7.83
CA ASN A 151 4.27 -2.80 -8.14
C ASN A 151 4.69 -2.12 -6.84
N ALA A 152 5.98 -2.22 -6.51
CA ALA A 152 6.63 -1.65 -5.33
C ALA A 152 7.58 -0.49 -5.68
N ASP A 153 7.46 0.11 -6.87
CA ASP A 153 8.32 1.22 -7.31
C ASP A 153 8.22 2.43 -6.36
N ASP A 154 7.02 2.69 -5.83
CA ASP A 154 6.83 3.62 -4.72
C ASP A 154 6.67 2.83 -3.41
N PRO A 155 7.70 2.81 -2.54
CA PRO A 155 7.63 2.06 -1.28
C PRO A 155 6.62 2.64 -0.28
N LEU A 156 6.15 3.86 -0.46
CA LEU A 156 5.13 4.50 0.37
C LEU A 156 3.72 4.23 -0.14
N TYR A 157 3.60 3.81 -1.39
CA TYR A 157 2.32 3.52 -2.02
C TYR A 157 2.42 2.29 -2.95
N PRO A 158 2.74 1.12 -2.37
CA PRO A 158 2.86 -0.11 -3.15
C PRO A 158 1.49 -0.59 -3.59
N ILE A 159 1.31 -0.81 -4.89
CA ILE A 159 0.02 -1.18 -5.50
C ILE A 159 0.01 -2.62 -6.02
N VAL A 160 -1.17 -3.23 -6.00
CA VAL A 160 -1.43 -4.53 -6.60
C VAL A 160 -2.56 -4.41 -7.63
N THR A 161 -2.43 -5.09 -8.76
CA THR A 161 -3.43 -5.06 -9.82
C THR A 161 -3.77 -6.47 -10.29
N MET A 162 -5.00 -6.64 -10.74
CA MET A 162 -5.45 -7.83 -11.49
C MET A 162 -5.56 -7.48 -12.96
N GLU A 163 -5.22 -8.42 -13.84
CA GLU A 163 -5.51 -8.28 -15.27
C GLU A 163 -7.03 -8.16 -15.51
N LYS A 164 -7.35 -7.58 -16.66
CA LYS A 164 -8.76 -7.39 -17.02
C LYS A 164 -9.43 -8.70 -17.36
N ASN A 165 -10.68 -8.83 -16.94
CA ASN A 165 -11.60 -9.87 -17.34
C ASN A 165 -11.10 -11.30 -17.10
N GLN A 166 -10.48 -11.54 -15.94
CA GLN A 166 -10.16 -12.90 -15.55
C GLN A 166 -11.42 -13.64 -15.11
N VAL A 167 -11.54 -14.89 -15.48
CA VAL A 167 -12.69 -15.72 -15.09
C VAL A 167 -12.48 -16.18 -13.65
N ALA A 168 -13.36 -15.76 -12.75
CA ALA A 168 -13.28 -16.07 -11.32
C ALA A 168 -14.32 -17.13 -10.88
N SER A 169 -15.31 -17.39 -11.68
CA SER A 169 -16.34 -18.42 -11.46
C SER A 169 -17.25 -18.59 -12.67
N ASP A 170 -18.13 -19.57 -12.60
CA ASP A 170 -19.41 -19.63 -13.31
C ASP A 170 -20.42 -18.72 -12.58
N GLN A 171 -21.13 -17.87 -13.29
CA GLN A 171 -22.11 -16.96 -12.70
C GLN A 171 -23.24 -17.71 -11.98
N GLY A 172 -23.63 -18.86 -12.48
CA GLY A 172 -24.69 -19.70 -11.90
C GLY A 172 -24.37 -20.16 -10.49
N SER A 173 -23.10 -20.31 -10.14
CA SER A 173 -22.65 -20.67 -8.79
C SER A 173 -23.05 -19.64 -7.72
N PHE A 174 -23.27 -18.37 -8.12
CA PHE A 174 -23.65 -17.29 -7.21
C PHE A 174 -25.07 -16.77 -7.47
N PHE A 175 -25.51 -16.73 -8.72
CA PHE A 175 -26.72 -16.02 -9.12
C PHE A 175 -27.79 -16.92 -9.74
N GLY A 176 -27.51 -18.22 -9.95
CA GLY A 176 -28.40 -19.09 -10.71
C GLY A 176 -28.62 -18.57 -12.13
N THR A 177 -29.84 -18.24 -12.47
CA THR A 177 -30.19 -17.68 -13.79
C THR A 177 -30.58 -16.21 -13.76
N ILE A 178 -30.21 -15.47 -12.68
CA ILE A 178 -30.60 -14.05 -12.53
C ILE A 178 -29.88 -13.16 -13.56
N TYR A 179 -28.62 -13.45 -13.84
CA TYR A 179 -27.77 -12.66 -14.73
C TYR A 179 -27.30 -13.43 -15.95
N GLY A 180 -28.06 -14.44 -16.41
CA GLY A 180 -27.74 -15.22 -17.59
C GLY A 180 -27.95 -16.70 -17.43
N GLU A 181 -27.37 -17.49 -18.35
CA GLU A 181 -27.47 -18.93 -18.34
C GLU A 181 -26.41 -19.58 -17.45
N TRP A 182 -26.63 -20.83 -17.06
CA TRP A 182 -25.59 -21.62 -16.42
C TRP A 182 -24.40 -21.82 -17.36
N GLY A 183 -23.19 -21.55 -16.91
CA GLY A 183 -21.97 -21.60 -17.69
C GLY A 183 -21.48 -20.24 -18.18
N ASP A 184 -22.29 -19.18 -18.06
CA ASP A 184 -21.81 -17.82 -18.31
C ASP A 184 -20.77 -17.44 -17.26
N LYS A 185 -19.76 -16.70 -17.70
CA LYS A 185 -18.58 -16.43 -16.87
C LYS A 185 -18.78 -15.27 -15.91
N LEU A 186 -18.43 -15.49 -14.66
CA LEU A 186 -18.21 -14.44 -13.68
C LEU A 186 -16.79 -13.93 -13.82
N MET A 187 -16.65 -12.67 -14.20
CA MET A 187 -15.38 -12.02 -14.48
C MET A 187 -14.94 -11.16 -13.33
N VAL A 188 -13.63 -11.07 -13.11
CA VAL A 188 -13.01 -10.18 -12.12
C VAL A 188 -11.92 -9.36 -12.78
N THR A 189 -11.82 -8.10 -12.35
CA THR A 189 -10.76 -7.17 -12.72
C THR A 189 -10.48 -6.22 -11.55
N SER A 190 -9.33 -5.53 -11.55
CA SER A 190 -9.12 -4.44 -10.59
C SER A 190 -10.18 -3.37 -10.74
N SER A 191 -10.73 -2.89 -9.63
CA SER A 191 -11.61 -1.73 -9.66
C SER A 191 -10.86 -0.50 -10.16
N ASN A 192 -11.54 0.32 -10.94
CA ASN A 192 -11.04 1.62 -11.39
C ASN A 192 -11.42 2.77 -10.47
N LEU A 193 -12.10 2.49 -9.36
CA LEU A 193 -12.58 3.50 -8.41
C LEU A 193 -11.56 3.80 -7.31
N VAL A 194 -10.81 2.77 -6.88
CA VAL A 194 -9.87 2.86 -5.77
C VAL A 194 -8.67 1.97 -6.08
N ASP A 195 -7.47 2.46 -5.84
CA ASP A 195 -6.26 1.65 -5.95
C ASP A 195 -6.23 0.56 -4.88
N SER A 196 -5.74 -0.59 -5.29
CA SER A 196 -5.50 -1.73 -4.40
C SER A 196 -4.06 -1.67 -3.93
N ILE A 197 -3.83 -1.85 -2.64
CA ILE A 197 -2.53 -1.68 -2.00
C ILE A 197 -2.11 -2.95 -1.25
N PHE A 198 -0.82 -3.15 -1.11
CA PHE A 198 -0.27 -4.24 -0.30
C PHE A 198 0.75 -3.72 0.73
N TYR A 199 0.98 -4.51 1.76
CA TYR A 199 1.87 -4.16 2.87
C TYR A 199 3.03 -5.15 2.94
N PRO A 200 4.22 -4.76 2.46
CA PRO A 200 5.37 -5.65 2.43
C PRO A 200 5.80 -6.18 3.81
N CYS A 201 5.62 -5.36 4.87
CA CYS A 201 5.98 -5.74 6.24
C CYS A 201 5.01 -6.72 6.88
N GLY A 202 3.74 -6.70 6.50
CA GLY A 202 2.66 -7.44 7.16
C GLY A 202 2.14 -8.64 6.38
N SER A 203 2.66 -8.90 5.18
CA SER A 203 2.19 -9.99 4.31
C SER A 203 0.67 -10.02 4.13
N TYR A 204 0.09 -8.86 3.86
CA TYR A 204 -1.33 -8.73 3.56
C TYR A 204 -1.58 -7.66 2.49
N LEU A 205 -2.72 -7.73 1.85
CA LEU A 205 -3.14 -6.75 0.85
C LEU A 205 -4.63 -6.44 0.94
N TYR A 206 -4.97 -5.27 0.44
CA TYR A 206 -6.34 -4.82 0.22
C TYR A 206 -6.58 -4.67 -1.27
N ILE A 207 -7.52 -5.42 -1.82
CA ILE A 207 -7.81 -5.37 -3.24
C ILE A 207 -9.28 -5.04 -3.50
N TRP A 208 -9.50 -3.98 -4.27
CA TRP A 208 -10.80 -3.62 -4.80
C TRP A 208 -10.99 -4.25 -6.17
N THR A 209 -12.01 -5.06 -6.29
CA THR A 209 -12.33 -5.76 -7.53
C THR A 209 -13.66 -5.29 -8.09
N GLU A 210 -13.73 -5.16 -9.40
CA GLU A 210 -14.96 -5.09 -10.16
C GLU A 210 -15.34 -6.51 -10.56
N ILE A 211 -16.57 -6.91 -10.24
CA ILE A 211 -17.15 -8.17 -10.63
C ILE A 211 -18.19 -7.88 -11.73
N SER A 212 -18.09 -8.63 -12.81
CA SER A 212 -19.04 -8.56 -13.92
C SER A 212 -19.45 -9.96 -14.39
N VAL A 213 -20.60 -10.06 -15.03
CA VAL A 213 -21.04 -11.26 -15.74
C VAL A 213 -20.88 -11.00 -17.23
N GLU A 214 -20.28 -11.95 -17.95
CA GLU A 214 -20.07 -11.87 -19.40
C GLU A 214 -21.42 -11.56 -20.10
N GLU A 215 -21.41 -10.57 -21.00
CA GLU A 215 -22.57 -10.04 -21.73
C GLU A 215 -23.62 -9.26 -20.92
N TYR A 216 -23.65 -9.39 -19.58
CA TYR A 216 -24.65 -8.72 -18.74
C TYR A 216 -24.11 -7.46 -18.03
N GLY A 217 -22.79 -7.34 -17.90
CA GLY A 217 -22.15 -6.15 -17.36
C GLY A 217 -21.75 -6.24 -15.89
N VAL A 218 -21.51 -5.07 -15.29
CA VAL A 218 -20.94 -4.94 -13.93
C VAL A 218 -22.00 -5.23 -12.87
N VAL A 219 -21.69 -6.19 -11.98
CA VAL A 219 -22.47 -6.51 -10.79
C VAL A 219 -22.15 -5.53 -9.64
N GLY A 220 -20.89 -5.14 -9.51
CA GLY A 220 -20.44 -4.18 -8.50
C GLY A 220 -18.94 -4.19 -8.24
N HIS A 221 -18.55 -3.30 -7.32
CA HIS A 221 -17.19 -3.22 -6.83
C HIS A 221 -17.15 -3.75 -5.39
N PHE A 222 -16.17 -4.61 -5.10
CA PHE A 222 -16.08 -5.34 -3.84
C PHE A 222 -14.69 -5.24 -3.26
N TYR A 223 -14.64 -4.97 -1.97
CA TYR A 223 -13.42 -4.94 -1.20
C TYR A 223 -13.06 -6.33 -0.72
N ASN A 224 -11.81 -6.69 -0.83
CA ASN A 224 -11.27 -7.95 -0.38
C ASN A 224 -9.99 -7.71 0.41
N VAL A 225 -9.76 -8.54 1.42
CA VAL A 225 -8.50 -8.61 2.16
C VAL A 225 -7.89 -9.98 1.93
N MET A 226 -6.61 -10.01 1.65
CA MET A 226 -5.82 -11.24 1.62
C MET A 226 -4.75 -11.16 2.67
N GLU A 227 -4.67 -12.17 3.54
CA GLU A 227 -3.69 -12.28 4.61
C GLU A 227 -3.00 -13.63 4.52
N TRP A 228 -1.68 -13.62 4.34
CA TRP A 228 -0.89 -14.83 4.28
C TRP A 228 -0.67 -15.39 5.68
N VAL A 229 -0.93 -16.68 5.82
CA VAL A 229 -0.87 -17.40 7.08
C VAL A 229 0.18 -18.50 7.03
N SER A 230 0.63 -18.96 8.19
CA SER A 230 1.54 -20.09 8.26
C SER A 230 0.86 -21.40 7.82
N ASP A 231 1.66 -22.38 7.42
CA ASP A 231 1.15 -23.72 7.08
C ASP A 231 0.40 -24.34 8.27
N GLU A 232 0.87 -24.13 9.50
CA GLU A 232 0.23 -24.63 10.72
C GLU A 232 -1.19 -24.01 10.90
N GLU A 233 -1.32 -22.71 10.69
CA GLU A 233 -2.62 -22.03 10.75
C GLU A 233 -3.55 -22.47 9.62
N ALA A 234 -3.00 -22.65 8.42
CA ALA A 234 -3.77 -23.18 7.30
C ALA A 234 -4.30 -24.59 7.57
N GLU A 235 -3.46 -25.47 8.14
CA GLU A 235 -3.88 -26.82 8.55
C GLU A 235 -4.97 -26.77 9.64
N ARG A 236 -4.88 -25.82 10.58
CA ARG A 236 -5.92 -25.60 11.59
C ARG A 236 -7.25 -25.21 10.92
N ILE A 237 -7.21 -24.25 10.00
CA ILE A 237 -8.40 -23.79 9.27
C ILE A 237 -9.03 -24.93 8.45
N MET A 238 -8.21 -25.74 7.78
CA MET A 238 -8.71 -26.89 7.01
C MET A 238 -9.40 -27.93 7.88
N ARG A 239 -8.94 -28.12 9.12
CA ARG A 239 -9.49 -29.11 10.05
C ARG A 239 -10.72 -28.60 10.81
N GLU A 240 -10.73 -27.35 11.22
CA GLU A 240 -11.69 -26.78 12.17
C GLU A 240 -12.64 -25.76 11.51
N GLY A 241 -12.30 -25.26 10.32
CA GLY A 241 -12.97 -24.14 9.68
C GLY A 241 -12.48 -22.77 10.18
N PHE A 242 -13.13 -21.73 9.71
CA PHE A 242 -12.85 -20.34 10.11
C PHE A 242 -13.52 -20.00 11.44
#